data_bd1808e5aa17d8f1825c249c1c47c8a2
#
_entry.id   bd1808e5aa17d8f1825c249c1c47c8a2
#
_cell.length_a   1.000
_cell.length_b   1.000
_cell.length_c   1.000
_cell.angle_alpha   90.00
_cell.angle_beta   90.00
_cell.angle_gamma   90.00
#
_symmetry.space_group_name_H-M   'P 1'
#
loop_
_entity.id
_entity.type
_entity.pdbx_description
1 polymer ?
#
loop_
_entity_poly.entity_id
_entity_poly.type
_entity_poly.pdbx_seq_one_letter_code
_entity_poly.pdbx_strand_id
1 'polypeptide(L)'
;DVAALLNITPDHLDRYDGFEAYAASKARLFEMQGADRPAVFGTGDRETAEIAETESRRRASGTVRRVNGQDIVALQKDWPSLQGPHNLQNAAVAVAIVQALGISEQDWQAGLRTFSGLPHRMERVAEADGVLYINDSKATNPASTAPALAAFPPDPAPRIHWILGGLPKGDDLDECAPYFGNVAAAYTIGDAGPRFAEILAPYTEVHRSEMMAEAIRAAMTRAVPGDVIMLSPACASFDQFRDYEARGLAFRQIVEALLESQGSDAEGMKH
;
A
#
# COMPACT_ATOMS: atom_id res chain seq x y z
N ASP A 1 19.30 12.03 14.98
CA ASP A 1 18.64 12.12 16.28
C ASP A 1 17.94 10.82 16.64
N VAL A 2 16.95 10.35 15.90
CA VAL A 2 16.28 9.05 16.07
C VAL A 2 16.45 8.24 14.81
N ALA A 3 16.85 6.98 14.91
CA ALA A 3 16.84 6.01 13.82
C ALA A 3 15.67 5.05 14.00
N ALA A 4 15.04 4.62 12.90
CA ALA A 4 13.94 3.66 12.96
C ALA A 4 14.02 2.63 11.83
N LEU A 5 13.62 1.40 12.14
CA LEU A 5 13.43 0.31 11.20
C LEU A 5 12.01 -0.25 11.39
N LEU A 6 11.22 -0.19 10.33
CA LEU A 6 9.80 -0.55 10.39
C LEU A 6 9.59 -2.05 10.24
N ASN A 7 10.17 -2.59 9.18
CA ASN A 7 10.15 -4.01 8.83
C ASN A 7 11.22 -4.30 7.77
N ILE A 8 11.53 -5.58 7.56
CA ILE A 8 12.37 -6.04 6.46
C ILE A 8 11.64 -7.18 5.75
N THR A 9 11.30 -6.96 4.49
CA THR A 9 10.75 -7.97 3.59
C THR A 9 11.66 -8.11 2.37
N PRO A 10 11.73 -9.28 1.72
CA PRO A 10 12.55 -9.46 0.53
C PRO A 10 12.21 -8.45 -0.57
N ASP A 11 13.19 -7.65 -0.97
CA ASP A 11 13.11 -6.73 -2.11
C ASP A 11 14.54 -6.47 -2.62
N HIS A 12 14.67 -6.08 -3.90
CA HIS A 12 15.96 -5.75 -4.53
C HIS A 12 17.05 -6.83 -4.39
N LEU A 13 16.67 -8.11 -4.30
CA LEU A 13 17.62 -9.22 -4.12
C LEU A 13 18.59 -9.39 -5.32
N ASP A 14 18.27 -8.78 -6.46
CA ASP A 14 19.16 -8.65 -7.64
C ASP A 14 20.40 -7.79 -7.35
N ARG A 15 20.39 -6.99 -6.28
CA ARG A 15 21.47 -6.06 -5.88
C ARG A 15 22.28 -6.52 -4.67
N TYR A 16 21.90 -7.63 -4.06
CA TYR A 16 22.50 -8.14 -2.83
C TYR A 16 22.84 -9.62 -2.97
N ASP A 17 23.82 -10.07 -2.22
CA ASP A 17 24.14 -11.50 -2.09
C ASP A 17 23.18 -12.17 -1.10
N GLY A 18 21.90 -12.25 -1.51
CA GLY A 18 20.81 -12.83 -0.72
C GLY A 18 20.17 -11.90 0.28
N PHE A 19 19.13 -12.43 0.94
CA PHE A 19 18.28 -11.67 1.86
C PHE A 19 19.03 -11.21 3.12
N GLU A 20 19.96 -12.03 3.64
CA GLU A 20 20.76 -11.68 4.81
C GLU A 20 21.64 -10.46 4.56
N ALA A 21 22.26 -10.37 3.37
CA ALA A 21 23.06 -9.21 2.98
C ALA A 21 22.20 -7.94 2.83
N TYR A 22 20.99 -8.09 2.33
CA TYR A 22 20.00 -7.00 2.27
C TYR A 22 19.62 -6.52 3.68
N ALA A 23 19.28 -7.42 4.60
CA ALA A 23 18.95 -7.10 5.99
C ALA A 23 20.14 -6.43 6.70
N ALA A 24 21.34 -6.94 6.54
CA ALA A 24 22.57 -6.34 7.08
C ALA A 24 22.79 -4.91 6.55
N SER A 25 22.53 -4.68 5.27
CA SER A 25 22.60 -3.33 4.68
C SER A 25 21.64 -2.34 5.36
N LYS A 26 20.45 -2.77 5.76
CA LYS A 26 19.50 -1.94 6.50
C LYS A 26 19.96 -1.69 7.95
N ALA A 27 20.55 -2.68 8.59
CA ALA A 27 21.09 -2.58 9.96
C ALA A 27 22.22 -1.54 10.08
N ARG A 28 22.98 -1.28 9.01
CA ARG A 28 24.03 -0.26 8.99
C ARG A 28 23.58 1.14 9.43
N LEU A 29 22.28 1.46 9.26
CA LEU A 29 21.73 2.72 9.76
C LEU A 29 22.05 2.92 11.25
N PHE A 30 21.97 1.86 12.04
CA PHE A 30 22.19 1.91 13.47
C PHE A 30 23.66 1.93 13.84
N GLU A 31 24.54 1.34 13.03
CA GLU A 31 26.01 1.43 13.19
C GLU A 31 26.52 2.87 13.02
N MET A 32 25.86 3.63 12.11
CA MET A 32 26.18 5.03 11.83
C MET A 32 25.65 5.99 12.90
N GLN A 33 24.80 5.52 13.81
CA GLN A 33 24.18 6.31 14.88
C GLN A 33 24.93 6.11 16.19
N GLY A 34 25.12 7.17 16.97
CA GLY A 34 25.66 7.09 18.32
C GLY A 34 24.83 6.17 19.22
N ALA A 35 25.50 5.36 20.05
CA ALA A 35 24.83 4.37 20.89
C ALA A 35 23.97 4.99 22.02
N ASP A 36 24.10 6.28 22.25
CA ASP A 36 23.31 7.09 23.19
C ASP A 36 22.00 7.64 22.58
N ARG A 37 21.81 7.50 21.26
CA ARG A 37 20.66 8.02 20.54
C ARG A 37 19.52 7.00 20.49
N PRO A 38 18.25 7.46 20.49
CA PRO A 38 17.10 6.56 20.40
C PRO A 38 17.08 5.79 19.07
N ALA A 39 16.82 4.48 19.16
CA ALA A 39 16.60 3.59 18.04
C ALA A 39 15.23 2.88 18.21
N VAL A 40 14.39 2.95 17.19
CA VAL A 40 13.02 2.41 17.19
C VAL A 40 12.93 1.26 16.23
N PHE A 41 12.33 0.14 16.66
CA PHE A 41 12.18 -1.07 15.85
C PHE A 41 10.74 -1.54 15.88
N GLY A 42 10.16 -1.71 14.70
CA GLY A 42 8.89 -2.41 14.53
C GLY A 42 9.13 -3.93 14.63
N THR A 43 8.52 -4.59 15.59
CA THR A 43 8.77 -6.02 15.87
C THR A 43 7.73 -6.94 15.21
N GLY A 44 7.22 -6.56 14.07
CA GLY A 44 6.25 -7.35 13.30
C GLY A 44 6.87 -8.48 12.46
N ASP A 45 8.19 -8.44 12.23
CA ASP A 45 8.95 -9.47 11.52
C ASP A 45 10.18 -9.92 12.32
N ARG A 46 10.68 -11.10 11.98
CA ARG A 46 11.78 -11.75 12.68
C ARG A 46 13.10 -10.99 12.53
N GLU A 47 13.38 -10.55 11.32
CA GLU A 47 14.66 -9.91 10.97
C GLU A 47 14.83 -8.59 11.71
N THR A 48 13.79 -7.77 11.72
CA THR A 48 13.80 -6.51 12.48
C THR A 48 13.92 -6.77 13.99
N ALA A 49 13.27 -7.81 14.50
CA ALA A 49 13.37 -8.18 15.92
C ALA A 49 14.79 -8.65 16.31
N GLU A 50 15.48 -9.40 15.45
CA GLU A 50 16.85 -9.86 15.67
C GLU A 50 17.86 -8.68 15.64
N ILE A 51 17.67 -7.72 14.73
CA ILE A 51 18.46 -6.48 14.72
C ILE A 51 18.23 -5.67 16.00
N ALA A 52 16.98 -5.54 16.44
CA ALA A 52 16.65 -4.86 17.68
C ALA A 52 17.30 -5.50 18.90
N GLU A 53 17.40 -6.85 18.93
CA GLU A 53 18.09 -7.58 20.00
C GLU A 53 19.60 -7.28 20.01
N THR A 54 20.21 -7.29 18.84
CA THR A 54 21.64 -6.95 18.68
C THR A 54 21.93 -5.53 19.14
N GLU A 55 21.10 -4.57 18.72
CA GLU A 55 21.23 -3.17 19.10
C GLU A 55 20.99 -2.95 20.60
N SER A 56 20.10 -3.72 21.23
CA SER A 56 19.86 -3.64 22.68
C SER A 56 21.10 -4.03 23.52
N ARG A 57 21.94 -4.92 22.99
CA ARG A 57 23.20 -5.31 23.66
C ARG A 57 24.31 -4.28 23.46
N ARG A 58 24.29 -3.56 22.34
CA ARG A 58 25.32 -2.59 21.96
C ARG A 58 25.08 -1.21 22.58
N ARG A 59 23.83 -0.84 22.82
CA ARG A 59 23.41 0.52 23.17
C ARG A 59 23.22 0.71 24.67
N ALA A 60 23.22 1.96 25.10
CA ALA A 60 22.86 2.34 26.46
C ALA A 60 21.44 1.89 26.81
N SER A 61 21.22 1.50 28.07
CA SER A 61 19.90 1.08 28.55
C SER A 61 18.84 2.15 28.28
N GLY A 62 17.68 1.74 27.74
CA GLY A 62 16.55 2.63 27.49
C GLY A 62 16.59 3.38 26.13
N THR A 63 17.66 3.24 25.33
CA THR A 63 17.74 3.87 24.01
C THR A 63 17.09 3.05 22.90
N VAL A 64 16.87 1.75 23.10
CA VAL A 64 16.17 0.88 22.14
C VAL A 64 14.70 0.77 22.51
N ARG A 65 13.83 1.12 21.57
CA ARG A 65 12.37 0.97 21.67
C ARG A 65 11.88 -0.07 20.68
N ARG A 66 11.24 -1.10 21.18
CA ARG A 66 10.56 -2.13 20.37
C ARG A 66 9.08 -1.85 20.43
N VAL A 67 8.44 -1.76 19.27
CA VAL A 67 7.02 -1.41 19.16
C VAL A 67 6.27 -2.39 18.27
N ASN A 68 5.05 -2.70 18.67
CA ASN A 68 4.11 -3.49 17.91
C ASN A 68 2.83 -2.68 17.69
N GLY A 69 2.24 -2.74 16.49
CA GLY A 69 1.00 -2.05 16.19
C GLY A 69 -0.13 -2.38 17.17
N GLN A 70 -0.17 -3.61 17.69
CA GLN A 70 -1.19 -4.03 18.65
C GLN A 70 -1.21 -3.19 19.93
N ASP A 71 -0.09 -2.57 20.30
CA ASP A 71 0.00 -1.73 21.50
C ASP A 71 -0.90 -0.48 21.42
N ILE A 72 -1.26 -0.06 20.20
CA ILE A 72 -2.06 1.14 19.93
C ILE A 72 -3.32 0.86 19.08
N VAL A 73 -3.69 -0.40 18.92
CA VAL A 73 -4.81 -0.81 18.03
C VAL A 73 -6.13 -0.11 18.37
N ALA A 74 -6.41 0.15 19.65
CA ALA A 74 -7.64 0.80 20.10
C ALA A 74 -7.80 2.24 19.57
N LEU A 75 -6.71 2.90 19.19
CA LEU A 75 -6.70 4.28 18.68
C LEU A 75 -6.88 4.34 17.15
N GLN A 76 -6.63 3.25 16.43
CA GLN A 76 -6.63 3.24 14.96
C GLN A 76 -7.97 3.65 14.34
N LYS A 77 -9.09 3.37 15.01
CA LYS A 77 -10.43 3.77 14.56
C LYS A 77 -10.58 5.28 14.29
N ASP A 78 -9.75 6.09 14.96
CA ASP A 78 -9.77 7.55 14.86
C ASP A 78 -8.84 8.09 13.74
N TRP A 79 -8.19 7.23 12.95
CA TRP A 79 -7.22 7.57 11.91
C TRP A 79 -7.69 7.12 10.52
N PRO A 80 -8.54 7.92 9.82
CA PRO A 80 -9.23 7.48 8.60
C PRO A 80 -8.30 6.97 7.49
N SER A 81 -7.13 7.58 7.33
CA SER A 81 -6.15 7.24 6.28
C SER A 81 -5.12 6.20 6.71
N LEU A 82 -5.19 5.69 7.95
CA LEU A 82 -4.20 4.77 8.52
C LEU A 82 -4.84 3.45 8.96
N GLN A 83 -5.83 2.98 8.22
CA GLN A 83 -6.52 1.71 8.51
C GLN A 83 -5.68 0.50 8.07
N GLY A 84 -5.99 -0.65 8.67
CA GLY A 84 -5.31 -1.92 8.38
C GLY A 84 -4.02 -2.16 9.19
N PRO A 85 -3.56 -3.42 9.26
CA PRO A 85 -2.47 -3.84 10.15
C PRO A 85 -1.12 -3.21 9.80
N HIS A 86 -0.81 -2.99 8.52
CA HIS A 86 0.44 -2.35 8.12
C HIS A 86 0.51 -0.89 8.54
N ASN A 87 -0.58 -0.13 8.35
CA ASN A 87 -0.63 1.26 8.79
C ASN A 87 -0.62 1.38 10.31
N LEU A 88 -1.22 0.42 11.01
CA LEU A 88 -1.15 0.34 12.46
C LEU A 88 0.31 0.18 12.94
N GLN A 89 1.08 -0.73 12.32
CA GLN A 89 2.50 -0.92 12.62
C GLN A 89 3.32 0.32 12.29
N ASN A 90 3.08 0.94 11.13
CA ASN A 90 3.74 2.19 10.73
C ASN A 90 3.45 3.32 11.71
N ALA A 91 2.20 3.46 12.15
CA ALA A 91 1.79 4.46 13.14
C ALA A 91 2.47 4.21 14.50
N ALA A 92 2.58 2.96 14.96
CA ALA A 92 3.27 2.63 16.21
C ALA A 92 4.74 3.07 16.17
N VAL A 93 5.44 2.82 15.07
CA VAL A 93 6.82 3.29 14.89
C VAL A 93 6.89 4.82 14.85
N ALA A 94 5.99 5.48 14.12
CA ALA A 94 5.94 6.94 14.05
C ALA A 94 5.69 7.56 15.43
N VAL A 95 4.74 7.02 16.22
CA VAL A 95 4.47 7.47 17.58
C VAL A 95 5.72 7.33 18.47
N ALA A 96 6.40 6.19 18.40
CA ALA A 96 7.61 5.98 19.19
C ALA A 96 8.75 6.96 18.83
N ILE A 97 8.87 7.32 17.54
CA ILE A 97 9.84 8.33 17.08
C ILE A 97 9.51 9.70 17.66
N VAL A 98 8.27 10.17 17.52
CA VAL A 98 7.88 11.51 17.97
C VAL A 98 7.89 11.64 19.49
N GLN A 99 7.55 10.57 20.22
CA GLN A 99 7.70 10.50 21.67
C GLN A 99 9.17 10.57 22.10
N ALA A 100 10.09 9.93 21.35
CA ALA A 100 11.52 10.04 21.61
C ALA A 100 12.05 11.46 21.39
N LEU A 101 11.36 12.26 20.57
CA LEU A 101 11.65 13.67 20.32
C LEU A 101 10.91 14.62 21.28
N GLY A 102 10.12 14.10 22.22
CA GLY A 102 9.42 14.91 23.21
C GLY A 102 8.10 15.52 22.74
N ILE A 103 7.55 15.05 21.61
CA ILE A 103 6.24 15.50 21.13
C ILE A 103 5.13 14.98 22.05
N SER A 104 4.19 15.85 22.39
CA SER A 104 3.10 15.53 23.31
C SER A 104 2.12 14.53 22.71
N GLU A 105 1.40 13.81 23.58
CA GLU A 105 0.37 12.88 23.14
C GLU A 105 -0.75 13.57 22.36
N GLN A 106 -1.14 14.74 22.78
CA GLN A 106 -2.16 15.54 22.10
C GLN A 106 -1.75 15.86 20.66
N ASP A 107 -0.48 16.24 20.43
CA ASP A 107 0.02 16.65 19.13
C ASP A 107 0.15 15.47 18.18
N TRP A 108 0.74 14.34 18.61
CA TRP A 108 0.86 13.20 17.71
C TRP A 108 -0.48 12.53 17.41
N GLN A 109 -1.44 12.53 18.36
CA GLN A 109 -2.80 12.06 18.08
C GLN A 109 -3.50 12.98 17.07
N ALA A 110 -3.36 14.30 17.18
CA ALA A 110 -3.89 15.24 16.21
C ALA A 110 -3.28 15.00 14.81
N GLY A 111 -1.95 14.80 14.74
CA GLY A 111 -1.25 14.48 13.51
C GLY A 111 -1.75 13.21 12.82
N LEU A 112 -1.97 12.13 13.56
CA LEU A 112 -2.49 10.87 13.00
C LEU A 112 -3.94 10.98 12.53
N ARG A 113 -4.80 11.75 13.21
CA ARG A 113 -6.18 12.00 12.79
C ARG A 113 -6.29 12.81 11.51
N THR A 114 -5.39 13.77 11.33
CA THR A 114 -5.41 14.70 10.19
C THR A 114 -4.55 14.23 9.01
N PHE A 115 -3.80 13.14 9.19
CA PHE A 115 -2.97 12.59 8.12
C PHE A 115 -3.84 12.07 6.99
N SER A 116 -3.70 12.65 5.81
CA SER A 116 -4.50 12.32 4.62
C SER A 116 -3.94 11.17 3.78
N GLY A 117 -2.83 10.56 4.23
CA GLY A 117 -2.11 9.56 3.44
C GLY A 117 -1.02 10.16 2.57
N LEU A 118 -0.28 9.30 1.87
CA LEU A 118 0.70 9.71 0.87
C LEU A 118 0.09 9.54 -0.53
N PRO A 119 0.39 10.46 -1.47
CA PRO A 119 0.00 10.26 -2.87
C PRO A 119 0.43 8.88 -3.38
N HIS A 120 -0.43 8.26 -4.18
CA HIS A 120 -0.19 6.97 -4.82
C HIS A 120 0.02 5.76 -3.88
N ARG A 121 -0.33 5.91 -2.58
CA ARG A 121 -0.29 4.82 -1.59
C ARG A 121 -1.64 4.70 -0.89
N MET A 122 -2.48 3.76 -1.34
CA MET A 122 -3.86 3.60 -0.87
C MET A 122 -4.62 4.93 -0.82
N GLU A 123 -4.30 5.82 -1.75
CA GLU A 123 -4.83 7.17 -1.82
C GLU A 123 -6.29 7.14 -2.27
N ARG A 124 -7.19 7.72 -1.46
CA ARG A 124 -8.58 7.93 -1.86
C ARG A 124 -8.64 9.09 -2.86
N VAL A 125 -8.93 8.76 -4.13
CA VAL A 125 -9.04 9.76 -5.21
C VAL A 125 -10.43 10.37 -5.24
N ALA A 126 -11.45 9.53 -5.16
CA ALA A 126 -12.86 9.94 -5.22
C ALA A 126 -13.75 8.93 -4.51
N GLU A 127 -14.97 9.35 -4.22
CA GLU A 127 -16.10 8.47 -3.91
C GLU A 127 -17.31 9.03 -4.66
N ALA A 128 -17.91 8.25 -5.55
CA ALA A 128 -19.04 8.65 -6.37
C ALA A 128 -20.02 7.49 -6.50
N ASP A 129 -21.32 7.77 -6.35
CA ASP A 129 -22.40 6.77 -6.41
C ASP A 129 -22.20 5.57 -5.46
N GLY A 130 -21.53 5.80 -4.34
CA GLY A 130 -21.18 4.77 -3.36
C GLY A 130 -20.01 3.88 -3.75
N VAL A 131 -19.30 4.17 -4.85
CA VAL A 131 -18.08 3.48 -5.30
C VAL A 131 -16.86 4.28 -4.88
N LEU A 132 -15.88 3.61 -4.26
CA LEU A 132 -14.63 4.21 -3.80
C LEU A 132 -13.52 4.01 -4.85
N TYR A 133 -12.76 5.06 -5.17
CA TYR A 133 -11.63 5.03 -6.11
C TYR A 133 -10.31 5.14 -5.36
N ILE A 134 -9.46 4.12 -5.47
CA ILE A 134 -8.18 4.02 -4.74
C ILE A 134 -7.00 3.99 -5.71
N ASN A 135 -6.05 4.89 -5.47
CA ASN A 135 -4.77 4.95 -6.17
C ASN A 135 -3.66 4.38 -5.28
N ASP A 136 -3.19 3.20 -5.63
CA ASP A 136 -2.07 2.53 -4.97
C ASP A 136 -0.93 2.25 -5.97
N SER A 137 -0.70 3.20 -6.88
CA SER A 137 0.30 3.07 -7.96
C SER A 137 1.72 2.76 -7.45
N LYS A 138 2.02 3.07 -6.19
CA LYS A 138 3.29 2.75 -5.54
C LYS A 138 3.49 1.26 -5.26
N ALA A 139 2.45 0.44 -5.30
CA ALA A 139 2.53 -1.02 -5.17
C ALA A 139 3.12 -1.64 -6.45
N THR A 140 4.44 -1.60 -6.58
CA THR A 140 5.20 -2.00 -7.78
C THR A 140 5.66 -3.46 -7.78
N ASN A 141 5.14 -4.27 -6.87
CA ASN A 141 5.33 -5.72 -6.80
C ASN A 141 4.16 -6.39 -6.05
N PRO A 142 3.97 -7.72 -6.16
CA PRO A 142 2.87 -8.44 -5.50
C PRO A 142 2.85 -8.27 -3.98
N ALA A 143 4.00 -8.34 -3.31
CA ALA A 143 4.08 -8.18 -1.85
C ALA A 143 3.57 -6.81 -1.36
N SER A 144 3.73 -5.76 -2.17
CA SER A 144 3.20 -4.42 -1.88
C SER A 144 1.71 -4.31 -2.16
N THR A 145 1.17 -5.09 -3.10
CA THR A 145 -0.25 -5.10 -3.50
C THR A 145 -1.12 -5.93 -2.55
N ALA A 146 -0.59 -7.04 -2.02
CA ALA A 146 -1.34 -7.93 -1.13
C ALA A 146 -2.03 -7.21 0.04
N PRO A 147 -1.38 -6.26 0.77
CA PRO A 147 -2.04 -5.47 1.81
C PRO A 147 -3.21 -4.61 1.30
N ALA A 148 -3.14 -4.10 0.07
CA ALA A 148 -4.21 -3.31 -0.52
C ALA A 148 -5.45 -4.18 -0.78
N LEU A 149 -5.27 -5.39 -1.29
CA LEU A 149 -6.35 -6.36 -1.46
C LEU A 149 -6.95 -6.79 -0.11
N ALA A 150 -6.10 -6.98 0.92
CA ALA A 150 -6.55 -7.33 2.26
C ALA A 150 -7.40 -6.25 2.94
N ALA A 151 -7.25 -4.98 2.54
CA ALA A 151 -7.95 -3.85 3.15
C ALA A 151 -9.46 -3.83 2.87
N PHE A 152 -9.93 -4.53 1.84
CA PHE A 152 -11.32 -4.54 1.43
C PHE A 152 -11.86 -5.98 1.32
N PRO A 153 -12.11 -6.64 2.48
CA PRO A 153 -12.70 -7.98 2.49
C PRO A 153 -14.12 -7.97 1.88
N PRO A 154 -14.66 -9.14 1.50
CA PRO A 154 -16.03 -9.27 1.01
C PRO A 154 -17.06 -8.70 1.98
N ASP A 155 -18.11 -8.01 1.46
CA ASP A 155 -19.21 -7.46 2.27
C ASP A 155 -20.51 -7.34 1.45
N PRO A 156 -21.38 -8.32 1.42
CA PRO A 156 -21.19 -9.76 1.70
C PRO A 156 -20.47 -10.49 0.56
N ALA A 157 -20.26 -9.85 -0.59
CA ALA A 157 -19.62 -10.40 -1.79
C ALA A 157 -18.26 -9.75 -2.04
N PRO A 158 -17.40 -10.36 -2.88
CA PRO A 158 -16.20 -9.70 -3.39
C PRO A 158 -16.53 -8.34 -3.99
N ARG A 159 -15.73 -7.30 -3.69
CA ARG A 159 -16.06 -5.92 -4.06
C ARG A 159 -14.92 -5.11 -4.66
N ILE A 160 -13.75 -5.72 -4.87
CA ILE A 160 -12.63 -5.02 -5.48
C ILE A 160 -12.67 -5.19 -7.00
N HIS A 161 -12.76 -4.10 -7.73
CA HIS A 161 -12.43 -4.00 -9.14
C HIS A 161 -10.95 -3.66 -9.25
N TRP A 162 -10.12 -4.68 -9.46
CA TRP A 162 -8.67 -4.59 -9.35
C TRP A 162 -8.03 -4.29 -10.71
N ILE A 163 -7.41 -3.11 -10.85
CA ILE A 163 -6.60 -2.72 -12.02
C ILE A 163 -5.15 -3.06 -11.70
N LEU A 164 -4.55 -3.97 -12.49
CA LEU A 164 -3.21 -4.47 -12.26
C LEU A 164 -2.44 -4.68 -13.56
N GLY A 165 -1.10 -4.67 -13.44
CA GLY A 165 -0.19 -4.88 -14.56
C GLY A 165 0.77 -3.72 -14.77
N GLY A 166 1.57 -3.81 -15.81
CA GLY A 166 2.71 -2.96 -16.08
C GLY A 166 3.93 -3.81 -16.43
N LEU A 167 5.15 -3.29 -16.23
CA LEU A 167 6.39 -4.05 -16.42
C LEU A 167 6.61 -5.02 -15.24
N PRO A 168 6.54 -6.34 -15.46
CA PRO A 168 6.62 -7.31 -14.36
C PRO A 168 8.02 -7.38 -13.77
N LYS A 169 8.12 -7.68 -12.46
CA LYS A 169 9.36 -8.01 -11.77
C LYS A 169 9.50 -9.53 -11.52
N GLY A 170 8.45 -10.28 -11.79
CA GLY A 170 8.32 -11.73 -11.68
C GLY A 170 7.05 -12.19 -12.40
N ASP A 171 6.84 -13.50 -12.50
CA ASP A 171 5.79 -14.09 -13.33
C ASP A 171 4.58 -14.59 -12.52
N ASP A 172 4.53 -14.30 -11.22
CA ASP A 172 3.49 -14.78 -10.30
C ASP A 172 2.83 -13.66 -9.50
N LEU A 173 1.76 -14.02 -8.78
CA LEU A 173 1.00 -13.19 -7.86
C LEU A 173 0.80 -13.90 -6.51
N ASP A 174 1.75 -14.74 -6.11
CA ASP A 174 1.61 -15.66 -4.97
C ASP A 174 1.28 -14.93 -3.66
N GLU A 175 1.88 -13.77 -3.39
CA GLU A 175 1.57 -12.99 -2.19
C GLU A 175 0.15 -12.41 -2.21
N CYS A 176 -0.43 -12.22 -3.40
CA CYS A 176 -1.80 -11.74 -3.56
C CYS A 176 -2.83 -12.87 -3.47
N ALA A 177 -2.42 -14.12 -3.69
CA ALA A 177 -3.33 -15.26 -3.80
C ALA A 177 -4.29 -15.45 -2.60
N PRO A 178 -3.89 -15.23 -1.33
CA PRO A 178 -4.80 -15.31 -0.18
C PRO A 178 -5.98 -14.35 -0.25
N TYR A 179 -5.91 -13.30 -1.08
CA TYR A 179 -6.90 -12.23 -1.17
C TYR A 179 -7.67 -12.22 -2.50
N PHE A 180 -7.49 -13.20 -3.37
CA PHE A 180 -8.25 -13.26 -4.64
C PHE A 180 -9.75 -13.36 -4.40
N GLY A 181 -10.19 -13.94 -3.28
CA GLY A 181 -11.60 -13.96 -2.86
C GLY A 181 -12.21 -12.59 -2.55
N ASN A 182 -11.40 -11.52 -2.46
CA ASN A 182 -11.88 -10.15 -2.26
C ASN A 182 -12.16 -9.44 -3.60
N VAL A 183 -11.69 -10.01 -4.73
CA VAL A 183 -11.72 -9.42 -6.07
C VAL A 183 -13.01 -9.79 -6.79
N ALA A 184 -13.84 -8.81 -7.09
CA ALA A 184 -15.06 -8.97 -7.88
C ALA A 184 -14.74 -9.12 -9.39
N ALA A 185 -13.78 -8.33 -9.90
CA ALA A 185 -13.27 -8.44 -11.26
C ALA A 185 -11.85 -7.87 -11.34
N ALA A 186 -11.04 -8.41 -12.26
CA ALA A 186 -9.68 -7.96 -12.52
C ALA A 186 -9.57 -7.33 -13.92
N TYR A 187 -8.82 -6.22 -14.02
CA TYR A 187 -8.61 -5.47 -15.26
C TYR A 187 -7.11 -5.38 -15.52
N THR A 188 -6.62 -6.18 -16.46
CA THR A 188 -5.19 -6.28 -16.71
C THR A 188 -4.71 -5.27 -17.74
N ILE A 189 -3.56 -4.62 -17.46
CA ILE A 189 -2.93 -3.60 -18.31
C ILE A 189 -1.44 -3.90 -18.53
N GLY A 190 -0.87 -3.32 -19.56
CA GLY A 190 0.57 -3.36 -19.82
C GLY A 190 1.14 -4.75 -20.10
N ASP A 191 2.48 -4.84 -20.04
CA ASP A 191 3.23 -6.04 -20.46
C ASP A 191 2.89 -7.30 -19.66
N ALA A 192 2.64 -7.18 -18.36
CA ALA A 192 2.22 -8.29 -17.50
C ALA A 192 0.76 -8.73 -17.74
N GLY A 193 -0.04 -7.94 -18.43
CA GLY A 193 -1.48 -8.13 -18.61
C GLY A 193 -1.88 -9.53 -19.04
N PRO A 194 -1.31 -10.09 -20.13
CA PRO A 194 -1.65 -11.44 -20.60
C PRO A 194 -1.38 -12.52 -19.55
N ARG A 195 -0.22 -12.47 -18.88
CA ARG A 195 0.17 -13.45 -17.87
C ARG A 195 -0.71 -13.37 -16.60
N PHE A 196 -0.97 -12.18 -16.12
CA PHE A 196 -1.82 -11.99 -14.95
C PHE A 196 -3.28 -12.37 -15.22
N ALA A 197 -3.76 -12.18 -16.47
CA ALA A 197 -5.06 -12.66 -16.86
C ALA A 197 -5.17 -14.19 -16.77
N GLU A 198 -4.14 -14.92 -17.18
CA GLU A 198 -4.11 -16.38 -17.05
C GLU A 198 -4.12 -16.86 -15.59
N ILE A 199 -3.36 -16.19 -14.71
CA ILE A 199 -3.30 -16.50 -13.28
C ILE A 199 -4.66 -16.29 -12.61
N LEU A 200 -5.34 -15.18 -12.94
CA LEU A 200 -6.57 -14.77 -12.26
C LEU A 200 -7.84 -15.42 -12.83
N ALA A 201 -7.84 -15.88 -14.07
CA ALA A 201 -9.01 -16.47 -14.74
C ALA A 201 -9.70 -17.62 -13.95
N PRO A 202 -9.00 -18.47 -13.16
CA PRO A 202 -9.66 -19.48 -12.33
C PRO A 202 -10.40 -18.92 -11.11
N TYR A 203 -10.16 -17.68 -10.70
CA TYR A 203 -10.61 -17.11 -9.43
C TYR A 203 -11.62 -15.99 -9.58
N THR A 204 -11.57 -15.21 -10.66
CA THR A 204 -12.43 -14.03 -10.87
C THR A 204 -12.64 -13.76 -12.36
N GLU A 205 -13.63 -12.92 -12.67
CA GLU A 205 -13.80 -12.38 -14.03
C GLU A 205 -12.60 -11.50 -14.40
N VAL A 206 -12.02 -11.70 -15.60
CA VAL A 206 -10.84 -10.97 -16.04
C VAL A 206 -11.09 -10.23 -17.36
N HIS A 207 -10.81 -8.94 -17.36
CA HIS A 207 -10.87 -8.04 -18.53
C HIS A 207 -9.46 -7.67 -18.96
N ARG A 208 -9.06 -8.05 -20.17
CA ARG A 208 -7.81 -7.62 -20.79
C ARG A 208 -8.01 -6.24 -21.40
N SER A 209 -7.67 -5.20 -20.63
CA SER A 209 -7.94 -3.81 -21.01
C SER A 209 -6.77 -3.14 -21.71
N GLU A 210 -5.55 -3.68 -21.59
CA GLU A 210 -4.30 -3.17 -22.15
C GLU A 210 -3.92 -1.76 -21.67
N MET A 211 -4.89 -0.82 -21.68
CA MET A 211 -4.70 0.58 -21.28
C MET A 211 -5.51 0.92 -20.04
N MET A 212 -4.94 1.78 -19.18
CA MET A 212 -5.56 2.17 -17.91
C MET A 212 -6.94 2.83 -18.08
N ALA A 213 -7.12 3.69 -19.11
CA ALA A 213 -8.39 4.36 -19.34
C ALA A 213 -9.52 3.36 -19.66
N GLU A 214 -9.23 2.32 -20.42
CA GLU A 214 -10.18 1.25 -20.72
C GLU A 214 -10.48 0.40 -19.48
N ALA A 215 -9.46 0.11 -18.67
CA ALA A 215 -9.64 -0.61 -17.41
C ALA A 215 -10.58 0.13 -16.46
N ILE A 216 -10.38 1.45 -16.29
CA ILE A 216 -11.24 2.28 -15.43
C ILE A 216 -12.68 2.33 -15.96
N ARG A 217 -12.88 2.58 -17.25
CA ARG A 217 -14.24 2.60 -17.87
C ARG A 217 -14.96 1.27 -17.69
N ALA A 218 -14.26 0.16 -17.95
CA ALA A 218 -14.82 -1.17 -17.79
C ALA A 218 -15.19 -1.47 -16.34
N ALA A 219 -14.37 -1.03 -15.38
CA ALA A 219 -14.66 -1.15 -13.95
C ALA A 219 -15.87 -0.31 -13.55
N MET A 220 -15.92 0.96 -13.93
CA MET A 220 -17.05 1.87 -13.65
C MET A 220 -18.39 1.35 -14.16
N THR A 221 -18.40 0.67 -15.32
CA THR A 221 -19.63 0.10 -15.89
C THR A 221 -20.20 -1.05 -15.06
N ARG A 222 -19.38 -1.71 -14.25
CA ARG A 222 -19.73 -2.92 -13.49
C ARG A 222 -19.87 -2.69 -11.99
N ALA A 223 -19.15 -1.71 -11.47
CA ALA A 223 -19.12 -1.42 -10.05
C ALA A 223 -20.52 -1.00 -9.56
N VAL A 224 -20.88 -1.47 -8.38
CA VAL A 224 -22.11 -1.12 -7.67
C VAL A 224 -21.80 -0.40 -6.34
N PRO A 225 -22.76 0.30 -5.74
CA PRO A 225 -22.53 0.95 -4.44
C PRO A 225 -21.96 -0.01 -3.39
N GLY A 226 -20.87 0.37 -2.75
CA GLY A 226 -20.08 -0.45 -1.82
C GLY A 226 -18.81 -1.05 -2.42
N ASP A 227 -18.65 -0.99 -3.75
CA ASP A 227 -17.46 -1.48 -4.44
C ASP A 227 -16.29 -0.51 -4.37
N VAL A 228 -15.10 -1.05 -4.71
CA VAL A 228 -13.84 -0.31 -4.74
C VAL A 228 -13.16 -0.51 -6.08
N ILE A 229 -12.99 0.55 -6.86
CA ILE A 229 -12.13 0.53 -8.06
C ILE A 229 -10.72 0.93 -7.64
N MET A 230 -9.78 -0.02 -7.75
CA MET A 230 -8.45 0.13 -7.19
C MET A 230 -7.35 -0.12 -8.22
N LEU A 231 -6.50 0.90 -8.43
CA LEU A 231 -5.21 0.72 -9.09
C LEU A 231 -4.18 0.25 -8.03
N SER A 232 -3.83 -1.02 -8.02
CA SER A 232 -2.71 -1.58 -7.25
C SER A 232 -1.96 -2.57 -8.14
N PRO A 233 -0.97 -2.08 -8.90
CA PRO A 233 -0.55 -2.69 -10.16
C PRO A 233 0.30 -3.96 -10.02
N ALA A 234 0.89 -4.25 -8.87
CA ALA A 234 1.82 -5.36 -8.66
C ALA A 234 3.07 -5.35 -9.60
N CYS A 235 3.24 -4.29 -10.38
CA CYS A 235 4.26 -4.14 -11.42
C CYS A 235 4.91 -2.77 -11.38
N ALA A 236 6.15 -2.66 -11.91
CA ALA A 236 6.73 -1.39 -12.25
C ALA A 236 5.90 -0.71 -13.37
N SER A 237 6.14 0.59 -13.61
CA SER A 237 5.32 1.40 -14.54
C SER A 237 5.99 1.66 -15.89
N PHE A 238 7.25 1.24 -16.05
CA PHE A 238 8.15 1.71 -17.12
C PHE A 238 7.79 1.23 -18.54
N ASP A 239 6.79 0.37 -18.69
CA ASP A 239 6.23 -0.04 -19.98
C ASP A 239 5.33 1.05 -20.59
N GLN A 240 4.51 1.72 -19.77
CA GLN A 240 3.53 2.72 -20.24
C GLN A 240 3.74 4.11 -19.61
N PHE A 241 4.50 4.23 -18.52
CA PHE A 241 4.70 5.48 -17.79
C PHE A 241 6.16 5.68 -17.39
N ARG A 242 6.59 6.93 -17.27
CA ARG A 242 7.95 7.28 -16.84
C ARG A 242 8.30 6.74 -15.44
N ASP A 243 7.34 6.79 -14.53
CA ASP A 243 7.48 6.38 -13.13
C ASP A 243 6.10 6.06 -12.53
N TYR A 244 6.07 5.57 -11.30
CA TYR A 244 4.82 5.24 -10.62
C TYR A 244 4.00 6.50 -10.28
N GLU A 245 4.64 7.64 -10.08
CA GLU A 245 3.97 8.93 -9.86
C GLU A 245 3.16 9.32 -11.12
N ALA A 246 3.78 9.25 -12.28
CA ALA A 246 3.09 9.54 -13.55
C ALA A 246 1.92 8.59 -13.80
N ARG A 247 2.06 7.29 -13.48
CA ARG A 247 0.96 6.32 -13.54
C ARG A 247 -0.18 6.67 -12.59
N GLY A 248 0.15 7.02 -11.35
CA GLY A 248 -0.85 7.38 -10.35
C GLY A 248 -1.54 8.71 -10.64
N LEU A 249 -0.83 9.70 -11.18
CA LEU A 249 -1.42 10.96 -11.65
C LEU A 249 -2.38 10.72 -12.82
N ALA A 250 -2.01 9.86 -13.79
CA ALA A 250 -2.87 9.49 -14.88
C ALA A 250 -4.15 8.80 -14.41
N PHE A 251 -4.06 7.87 -13.43
CA PHE A 251 -5.23 7.26 -12.82
C PHE A 251 -6.19 8.31 -12.24
N ARG A 252 -5.68 9.24 -11.43
CA ARG A 252 -6.46 10.32 -10.85
C ARG A 252 -7.17 11.15 -11.92
N GLN A 253 -6.42 11.66 -12.91
CA GLN A 253 -6.95 12.50 -13.98
C GLN A 253 -8.04 11.80 -14.81
N ILE A 254 -7.85 10.50 -15.10
CA ILE A 254 -8.85 9.73 -15.84
C ILE A 254 -10.12 9.54 -15.02
N VAL A 255 -10.00 9.20 -13.73
CA VAL A 255 -11.16 9.07 -12.83
C VAL A 255 -11.92 10.38 -12.73
N GLU A 256 -11.24 11.50 -12.47
CA GLU A 256 -11.85 12.83 -12.37
C GLU A 256 -12.60 13.20 -13.66
N ALA A 257 -11.96 13.05 -14.82
CA ALA A 257 -12.56 13.37 -16.10
C ALA A 257 -13.80 12.49 -16.44
N LEU A 258 -13.75 11.20 -16.09
CA LEU A 258 -14.89 10.29 -16.34
C LEU A 258 -16.07 10.60 -15.40
N LEU A 259 -15.83 10.93 -14.15
CA LEU A 259 -16.87 11.32 -13.21
C LEU A 259 -17.53 12.66 -13.60
N GLU A 260 -16.75 13.65 -14.05
CA GLU A 260 -17.26 14.92 -14.56
C GLU A 260 -18.16 14.73 -15.79
N SER A 261 -17.77 13.83 -16.72
CA SER A 261 -18.57 13.55 -17.92
C SER A 261 -19.91 12.90 -17.58
N GLN A 262 -19.95 11.96 -16.62
CA GLN A 262 -21.20 11.33 -16.17
C GLN A 262 -22.14 12.33 -15.48
N GLY A 263 -21.59 13.26 -14.69
CA GLY A 263 -22.37 14.32 -14.05
C GLY A 263 -23.05 15.24 -15.06
N SER A 264 -22.33 15.60 -16.13
CA SER A 264 -22.84 16.47 -17.21
C SER A 264 -23.96 15.82 -18.02
N ASP A 265 -23.84 14.52 -18.29
CA ASP A 265 -24.87 13.76 -19.03
C ASP A 265 -26.16 13.60 -18.19
N ALA A 266 -26.01 13.43 -16.86
CA ALA A 266 -27.16 13.32 -15.96
C ALA A 266 -27.94 14.64 -15.81
N GLU A 267 -27.30 15.79 -15.92
CA GLU A 267 -27.94 17.11 -15.92
C GLU A 267 -28.61 17.43 -17.26
N GLY A 268 -27.99 17.04 -18.39
CA GLY A 268 -28.53 17.24 -19.71
C GLY A 268 -29.81 16.44 -20.01
N MET A 269 -30.04 15.32 -19.33
CA MET A 269 -31.26 14.49 -19.47
C MET A 269 -32.46 14.98 -18.65
N LYS A 270 -32.30 16.01 -17.82
CA LYS A 270 -33.35 16.59 -16.98
C LYS A 270 -34.04 17.83 -17.59
N HIS A 271 -33.67 18.18 -18.82
CA HIS A 271 -34.27 19.26 -19.60
C HIS A 271 -34.85 18.69 -20.90
#